data_540fb847832d1d70823d138e6bb1ec2f
#
_entry.id   540fb847832d1d70823d138e6bb1ec2f
#
_cell.length_a   1.000
_cell.length_b   1.000
_cell.length_c   1.000
_cell.angle_alpha   90.00
_cell.angle_beta   90.00
_cell.angle_gamma   90.00
#
_symmetry.space_group_name_H-M   'P 1'
#
loop_
_entity.id
_entity.type
_entity.pdbx_description
1 polymer ?
#
loop_
_entity_poly.entity_id
_entity_poly.type
_entity_poly.pdbx_seq_one_letter_code
_entity_poly.pdbx_strand_id
1 'polypeptide(L)'
;MIEKELFSHYSIDEKKLLAYGFEPQGHTLVYTQDLAAENFRIIITYDRALSGKIIDLAFGEEYVNFRIDSATGYSAEIRNKFEALLLDIRNKCCKNQFFQSEQARRINEFIYETYDVMPEFLWPNIPSYAAFRKKQGGKWFAVIGSVPRCKVDPASQSAQDVEVINVKVDKDQISALLAQDGIYPAFHTNKNNPDC
;
A
#
# COMPACT_ATOMS: atom_id res chain seq x y z
N MET A 1 -5.59 -1.14 15.04
CA MET A 1 -5.29 -2.59 14.99
C MET A 1 -4.47 -2.79 13.73
N ILE A 2 -3.26 -3.30 13.84
CA ILE A 2 -2.23 -3.41 12.79
C ILE A 2 -2.81 -4.00 11.49
N GLU A 3 -3.53 -5.11 11.59
CA GLU A 3 -4.11 -5.81 10.43
C GLU A 3 -5.09 -4.91 9.67
N LYS A 4 -5.97 -4.19 10.38
CA LYS A 4 -6.95 -3.31 9.77
C LYS A 4 -6.29 -2.18 8.99
N GLU A 5 -5.20 -1.61 9.50
CA GLU A 5 -4.45 -0.54 8.82
C GLU A 5 -3.74 -1.08 7.58
N LEU A 6 -3.07 -2.23 7.69
CA LEU A 6 -2.31 -2.81 6.59
C LEU A 6 -3.17 -3.30 5.43
N PHE A 7 -4.41 -3.75 5.69
CA PHE A 7 -5.28 -4.37 4.68
C PHE A 7 -6.51 -3.55 4.31
N SER A 8 -6.72 -2.35 4.88
CA SER A 8 -7.93 -1.53 4.69
C SER A 8 -8.30 -1.26 3.22
N HIS A 9 -7.34 -1.33 2.32
CA HIS A 9 -7.49 -0.98 0.92
C HIS A 9 -7.03 -2.09 -0.03
N TYR A 10 -7.03 -3.31 0.46
CA TYR A 10 -6.62 -4.47 -0.32
C TYR A 10 -7.74 -5.50 -0.39
N SER A 11 -7.96 -6.08 -1.57
CA SER A 11 -8.75 -7.30 -1.70
C SER A 11 -7.84 -8.50 -1.54
N ILE A 12 -8.28 -9.46 -0.76
CA ILE A 12 -7.56 -10.69 -0.50
C ILE A 12 -7.97 -11.72 -1.54
N ASP A 13 -6.98 -12.41 -2.11
CA ASP A 13 -7.16 -13.51 -3.04
C ASP A 13 -6.99 -14.84 -2.27
N GLU A 14 -8.10 -15.53 -2.00
CA GLU A 14 -8.09 -16.78 -1.24
C GLU A 14 -7.24 -17.88 -1.90
N LYS A 15 -7.20 -17.94 -3.24
CA LYS A 15 -6.36 -18.92 -3.94
C LYS A 15 -4.87 -18.64 -3.68
N LYS A 16 -4.50 -17.38 -3.61
CA LYS A 16 -3.13 -16.99 -3.26
C LYS A 16 -2.81 -17.25 -1.79
N LEU A 17 -3.78 -17.07 -0.87
CA LEU A 17 -3.59 -17.46 0.53
C LEU A 17 -3.32 -18.96 0.65
N LEU A 18 -4.09 -19.81 -0.03
CA LEU A 18 -3.85 -21.25 -0.06
C LEU A 18 -2.46 -21.59 -0.65
N ALA A 19 -2.08 -20.94 -1.75
CA ALA A 19 -0.75 -21.12 -2.35
C ALA A 19 0.39 -20.59 -1.47
N TYR A 20 0.12 -19.60 -0.62
CA TYR A 20 1.06 -19.06 0.36
C TYR A 20 1.32 -20.03 1.53
N GLY A 21 0.38 -20.94 1.80
CA GLY A 21 0.48 -21.92 2.88
C GLY A 21 -0.60 -21.80 3.96
N PHE A 22 -1.68 -21.05 3.69
CA PHE A 22 -2.86 -21.09 4.54
C PHE A 22 -3.57 -22.44 4.38
N GLU A 23 -4.02 -23.01 5.48
CA GLU A 23 -4.75 -24.27 5.54
C GLU A 23 -6.23 -24.04 5.90
N PRO A 24 -7.17 -24.73 5.24
CA PRO A 24 -8.59 -24.64 5.57
C PRO A 24 -8.88 -25.23 6.96
N GLN A 25 -9.57 -24.46 7.80
CA GLN A 25 -10.08 -24.88 9.10
C GLN A 25 -11.56 -24.48 9.24
N GLY A 26 -12.47 -25.36 8.86
CA GLY A 26 -13.89 -25.07 8.80
C GLY A 26 -14.19 -24.00 7.76
N HIS A 27 -14.69 -22.84 8.19
CA HIS A 27 -14.99 -21.69 7.31
C HIS A 27 -13.85 -20.66 7.20
N THR A 28 -12.73 -20.92 7.84
CA THR A 28 -11.59 -20.00 7.89
C THR A 28 -10.37 -20.61 7.20
N LEU A 29 -9.45 -19.74 6.78
CA LEU A 29 -8.11 -20.12 6.38
C LEU A 29 -7.14 -19.71 7.49
N VAL A 30 -6.24 -20.60 7.88
CA VAL A 30 -5.29 -20.36 8.98
C VAL A 30 -3.86 -20.57 8.49
N TYR A 31 -2.99 -19.63 8.80
CA TYR A 31 -1.56 -19.73 8.61
C TYR A 31 -0.84 -19.67 9.95
N THR A 32 0.16 -20.51 10.11
CA THR A 32 0.92 -20.61 11.37
C THR A 32 2.41 -20.51 11.07
N GLN A 33 3.12 -19.70 11.84
CA GLN A 33 4.56 -19.55 11.75
C GLN A 33 5.18 -19.54 13.16
N ASP A 34 6.10 -20.46 13.41
CA ASP A 34 6.85 -20.51 14.66
C ASP A 34 8.03 -19.53 14.61
N LEU A 35 8.17 -18.74 15.68
CA LEU A 35 9.33 -17.94 16.00
C LEU A 35 10.15 -18.72 17.03
N ALA A 36 10.89 -19.73 16.56
CA ALA A 36 11.55 -20.71 17.44
C ALA A 36 12.57 -20.09 18.40
N ALA A 37 13.31 -19.07 17.97
CA ALA A 37 14.29 -18.38 18.80
C ALA A 37 13.64 -17.61 19.96
N GLU A 38 12.42 -17.12 19.78
CA GLU A 38 11.65 -16.33 20.75
C GLU A 38 10.64 -17.18 21.52
N ASN A 39 10.48 -18.46 21.18
CA ASN A 39 9.49 -19.37 21.76
C ASN A 39 8.05 -18.89 21.60
N PHE A 40 7.74 -18.30 20.45
CA PHE A 40 6.40 -17.81 20.08
C PHE A 40 5.89 -18.48 18.81
N ARG A 41 4.58 -18.43 18.64
CA ARG A 41 3.87 -18.83 17.41
C ARG A 41 2.95 -17.73 16.94
N ILE A 42 3.12 -17.29 15.70
CA ILE A 42 2.19 -16.40 15.01
C ILE A 42 1.10 -17.25 14.38
N ILE A 43 -0.15 -16.87 14.57
CA ILE A 43 -1.32 -17.48 13.92
C ILE A 43 -2.07 -16.36 13.22
N ILE A 44 -2.21 -16.46 11.88
CA ILE A 44 -2.99 -15.56 11.05
C ILE A 44 -4.24 -16.30 10.59
N THR A 45 -5.39 -15.72 10.84
CA THR A 45 -6.69 -16.28 10.44
C THR A 45 -7.36 -15.35 9.44
N TYR A 46 -7.91 -15.91 8.36
CA TYR A 46 -8.74 -15.21 7.41
C TYR A 46 -10.18 -15.74 7.48
N ASP A 47 -11.08 -14.85 7.86
CA ASP A 47 -12.54 -15.00 7.76
C ASP A 47 -13.11 -13.66 7.30
N ARG A 48 -13.26 -13.48 5.99
CA ARG A 48 -13.60 -12.22 5.32
C ARG A 48 -12.61 -11.07 5.55
N ALA A 49 -11.86 -11.10 6.65
CA ALA A 49 -10.77 -10.19 6.98
C ALA A 49 -9.64 -10.97 7.63
N LEU A 50 -8.41 -10.44 7.52
CA LEU A 50 -7.26 -11.00 8.22
C LEU A 50 -7.24 -10.51 9.68
N SER A 51 -6.99 -11.44 10.57
CA SER A 51 -6.70 -11.20 11.98
C SER A 51 -5.50 -12.06 12.39
N GLY A 52 -4.72 -11.58 13.34
CA GLY A 52 -3.57 -12.32 13.81
C GLY A 52 -3.48 -12.34 15.32
N LYS A 53 -2.83 -13.36 15.86
CA LYS A 53 -2.47 -13.46 17.27
C LYS A 53 -1.10 -14.11 17.42
N ILE A 54 -0.47 -13.88 18.55
CA ILE A 54 0.79 -14.51 18.92
C ILE A 54 0.58 -15.31 20.19
N ILE A 55 1.04 -16.55 20.19
CA ILE A 55 0.97 -17.44 21.34
C ILE A 55 2.35 -17.59 21.92
N ASP A 56 2.49 -17.38 23.22
CA ASP A 56 3.67 -17.76 23.98
C ASP A 56 3.67 -19.28 24.19
N LEU A 57 4.63 -19.96 23.60
CA LEU A 57 4.68 -21.42 23.63
C LEU A 57 5.08 -21.98 25.01
N ALA A 58 5.70 -21.17 25.87
CA ALA A 58 6.05 -21.59 27.22
C ALA A 58 4.84 -21.66 28.14
N PHE A 59 3.86 -20.73 27.96
CA PHE A 59 2.68 -20.61 28.81
C PHE A 59 1.40 -21.07 28.11
N GLY A 60 1.40 -21.17 26.76
CA GLY A 60 0.21 -21.49 25.97
C GLY A 60 -0.81 -20.35 25.89
N GLU A 61 -0.43 -19.13 26.28
CA GLU A 61 -1.29 -17.96 26.37
C GLU A 61 -1.05 -16.98 25.22
N GLU A 62 -2.05 -16.13 24.92
CA GLU A 62 -1.90 -15.06 23.91
C GLU A 62 -0.99 -13.96 24.44
N TYR A 63 0.08 -13.67 23.69
CA TYR A 63 0.99 -12.58 23.96
C TYR A 63 0.48 -11.29 23.34
N VAL A 64 -0.06 -10.37 24.16
CA VAL A 64 -0.72 -9.14 23.69
C VAL A 64 0.19 -7.90 23.66
N ASN A 65 1.35 -7.94 24.35
CA ASN A 65 2.22 -6.77 24.50
C ASN A 65 2.80 -6.25 23.18
N PHE A 66 2.87 -7.07 22.13
CA PHE A 66 3.29 -6.64 20.78
C PHE A 66 2.32 -5.65 20.13
N ARG A 67 1.08 -5.55 20.60
CA ARG A 67 0.04 -4.65 20.07
C ARG A 67 0.13 -3.22 20.62
N ILE A 68 1.00 -2.98 21.59
CA ILE A 68 1.18 -1.66 22.19
C ILE A 68 2.05 -0.82 21.25
N ASP A 69 1.55 0.35 20.82
CA ASP A 69 2.25 1.23 19.85
C ASP A 69 3.59 1.77 20.39
N SER A 70 3.70 1.92 21.72
CA SER A 70 4.93 2.33 22.39
C SER A 70 5.79 1.13 22.86
N ALA A 71 5.57 -0.07 22.30
CA ALA A 71 6.36 -1.24 22.65
C ALA A 71 7.85 -0.98 22.39
N THR A 72 8.68 -1.36 23.38
CA THR A 72 10.14 -1.25 23.31
C THR A 72 10.79 -2.61 23.58
N GLY A 73 12.07 -2.72 23.25
CA GLY A 73 12.84 -3.94 23.52
C GLY A 73 12.22 -5.16 22.83
N TYR A 74 12.05 -6.23 23.58
CA TYR A 74 11.60 -7.52 23.06
C TYR A 74 10.20 -7.49 22.43
N SER A 75 9.27 -6.75 23.03
CA SER A 75 7.90 -6.59 22.46
C SER A 75 7.90 -5.89 21.10
N ALA A 76 8.78 -4.90 20.91
CA ALA A 76 8.95 -4.23 19.61
C ALA A 76 9.56 -5.18 18.57
N GLU A 77 10.50 -6.02 18.95
CA GLU A 77 11.07 -7.01 18.03
C GLU A 77 10.02 -8.02 17.54
N ILE A 78 9.21 -8.55 18.44
CA ILE A 78 8.11 -9.46 18.10
C ILE A 78 7.08 -8.76 17.22
N ARG A 79 6.74 -7.50 17.51
CA ARG A 79 5.86 -6.68 16.68
C ARG A 79 6.40 -6.53 15.27
N ASN A 80 7.67 -6.19 15.11
CA ASN A 80 8.30 -6.02 13.79
C ASN A 80 8.24 -7.32 12.97
N LYS A 81 8.45 -8.48 13.58
CA LYS A 81 8.33 -9.78 12.91
C LYS A 81 6.89 -10.06 12.47
N PHE A 82 5.92 -9.73 13.33
CA PHE A 82 4.49 -9.86 12.99
C PHE A 82 4.08 -8.95 11.84
N GLU A 83 4.46 -7.68 11.87
CA GLU A 83 4.19 -6.71 10.81
C GLU A 83 4.88 -7.12 9.49
N ALA A 84 6.12 -7.58 9.54
CA ALA A 84 6.83 -8.07 8.36
C ALA A 84 6.12 -9.27 7.69
N LEU A 85 5.60 -10.21 8.49
CA LEU A 85 4.80 -11.33 7.99
C LEU A 85 3.51 -10.84 7.33
N LEU A 86 2.78 -9.90 7.96
CA LEU A 86 1.56 -9.34 7.39
C LEU A 86 1.82 -8.61 6.08
N LEU A 87 2.92 -7.86 5.98
CA LEU A 87 3.36 -7.18 4.76
C LEU A 87 3.68 -8.17 3.65
N ASP A 88 4.37 -9.27 3.96
CA ASP A 88 4.67 -10.31 2.99
C ASP A 88 3.38 -10.99 2.46
N ILE A 89 2.44 -11.33 3.35
CA ILE A 89 1.12 -11.85 2.98
C ILE A 89 0.38 -10.86 2.08
N ARG A 90 0.35 -9.57 2.45
CA ARG A 90 -0.30 -8.53 1.65
C ARG A 90 0.29 -8.45 0.23
N ASN A 91 1.60 -8.40 0.13
CA ASN A 91 2.28 -8.24 -1.16
C ASN A 91 2.09 -9.45 -2.08
N LYS A 92 2.02 -10.67 -1.51
CA LYS A 92 1.87 -11.91 -2.29
C LYS A 92 0.42 -12.31 -2.55
N CYS A 93 -0.48 -12.02 -1.61
CA CYS A 93 -1.85 -12.57 -1.62
C CYS A 93 -2.94 -11.54 -1.86
N CYS A 94 -2.62 -10.24 -1.89
CA CYS A 94 -3.64 -9.20 -2.02
C CYS A 94 -3.48 -8.41 -3.31
N LYS A 95 -4.60 -7.80 -3.73
CA LYS A 95 -4.63 -6.82 -4.81
C LYS A 95 -4.98 -5.47 -4.21
N ASN A 96 -4.21 -4.45 -4.58
CA ASN A 96 -4.50 -3.09 -4.20
C ASN A 96 -5.82 -2.63 -4.85
N GLN A 97 -6.76 -2.11 -4.06
CA GLN A 97 -8.04 -1.61 -4.52
C GLN A 97 -8.07 -0.11 -4.77
N PHE A 98 -7.02 0.63 -4.40
CA PHE A 98 -6.98 2.08 -4.58
C PHE A 98 -6.95 2.50 -6.05
N PHE A 99 -6.27 1.72 -6.89
CA PHE A 99 -6.06 2.07 -8.28
C PHE A 99 -6.91 1.18 -9.17
N GLN A 100 -7.68 1.82 -10.05
CA GLN A 100 -8.58 1.13 -10.96
C GLN A 100 -7.81 0.53 -12.14
N SER A 101 -6.85 1.28 -12.70
CA SER A 101 -6.06 0.82 -13.83
C SER A 101 -4.89 -0.07 -13.41
N GLU A 102 -4.53 -0.99 -14.29
CA GLU A 102 -3.37 -1.85 -14.08
C GLU A 102 -2.07 -1.03 -14.08
N GLN A 103 -2.01 0.01 -14.90
CA GLN A 103 -0.87 0.92 -14.97
C GLN A 103 -0.61 1.60 -13.63
N ALA A 104 -1.65 2.14 -13.00
CA ALA A 104 -1.52 2.78 -11.69
C ALA A 104 -1.08 1.79 -10.60
N ARG A 105 -1.58 0.54 -10.63
CA ARG A 105 -1.12 -0.52 -9.74
C ARG A 105 0.35 -0.85 -9.92
N ARG A 106 0.79 -1.03 -11.17
CA ARG A 106 2.21 -1.31 -11.50
C ARG A 106 3.13 -0.17 -11.08
N ILE A 107 2.70 1.09 -11.25
CA ILE A 107 3.46 2.25 -10.79
C ILE A 107 3.56 2.27 -9.27
N ASN A 108 2.48 1.98 -8.56
CA ASN A 108 2.51 1.88 -7.10
C ASN A 108 3.47 0.76 -6.62
N GLU A 109 3.43 -0.40 -7.25
CA GLU A 109 4.36 -1.50 -6.97
C GLU A 109 5.81 -1.09 -7.23
N PHE A 110 6.08 -0.47 -8.38
CA PHE A 110 7.41 0.04 -8.71
C PHE A 110 7.93 1.07 -7.69
N ILE A 111 7.07 2.01 -7.26
CA ILE A 111 7.42 3.01 -6.26
C ILE A 111 7.75 2.33 -4.92
N TYR A 112 6.96 1.35 -4.52
CA TYR A 112 7.20 0.59 -3.30
C TYR A 112 8.52 -0.19 -3.38
N GLU A 113 8.73 -0.97 -4.42
CA GLU A 113 9.94 -1.80 -4.60
C GLU A 113 11.22 -0.96 -4.71
N THR A 114 11.13 0.20 -5.37
CA THR A 114 12.32 1.04 -5.65
C THR A 114 12.66 1.98 -4.50
N TYR A 115 11.66 2.52 -3.81
CA TYR A 115 11.84 3.61 -2.84
C TYR A 115 11.37 3.28 -1.43
N ASP A 116 10.76 2.10 -1.22
CA ASP A 116 10.12 1.69 0.06
C ASP A 116 9.09 2.74 0.53
N VAL A 117 8.27 3.23 -0.39
CA VAL A 117 7.28 4.29 -0.15
C VAL A 117 5.87 3.77 -0.40
N MET A 118 5.02 3.92 0.61
CA MET A 118 3.60 3.62 0.53
C MET A 118 2.78 4.85 0.11
N PRO A 119 1.64 4.66 -0.59
CA PRO A 119 0.75 5.75 -0.92
C PRO A 119 0.09 6.34 0.33
N GLU A 120 0.03 7.67 0.40
CA GLU A 120 -0.67 8.43 1.45
C GLU A 120 -1.91 9.12 0.86
N PHE A 121 -3.06 8.94 1.49
CA PHE A 121 -4.34 9.56 1.08
C PHE A 121 -4.61 10.81 1.89
N LEU A 122 -4.05 11.92 1.45
CA LEU A 122 -3.97 13.18 2.21
C LEU A 122 -5.23 14.04 2.13
N TRP A 123 -6.08 13.78 1.15
CA TRP A 123 -7.19 14.67 0.82
C TRP A 123 -8.55 13.99 1.03
N PRO A 124 -9.25 14.25 2.14
CA PRO A 124 -10.54 13.64 2.43
C PRO A 124 -11.61 13.87 1.34
N ASN A 125 -11.54 15.04 0.67
CA ASN A 125 -12.50 15.41 -0.37
C ASN A 125 -12.21 14.75 -1.75
N ILE A 126 -11.04 14.17 -1.93
CA ILE A 126 -10.63 13.46 -3.14
C ILE A 126 -9.90 12.17 -2.75
N PRO A 127 -10.63 11.19 -2.19
CA PRO A 127 -10.04 9.98 -1.59
C PRO A 127 -9.31 9.06 -2.60
N SER A 128 -9.49 9.28 -3.90
CA SER A 128 -8.79 8.56 -4.96
C SER A 128 -7.38 9.08 -5.25
N TYR A 129 -6.97 10.18 -4.60
CA TYR A 129 -5.64 10.76 -4.82
C TYR A 129 -4.63 10.22 -3.82
N ALA A 130 -3.61 9.54 -4.33
CA ALA A 130 -2.52 8.96 -3.56
C ALA A 130 -1.23 9.75 -3.78
N ALA A 131 -0.67 10.30 -2.72
CA ALA A 131 0.61 11.01 -2.73
C ALA A 131 1.74 10.09 -2.26
N PHE A 132 2.91 10.21 -2.89
CA PHE A 132 4.11 9.47 -2.54
C PHE A 132 5.20 10.42 -2.05
N ARG A 133 5.75 10.16 -0.86
CA ARG A 133 6.76 10.99 -0.20
C ARG A 133 7.88 10.12 0.37
N LYS A 134 9.14 10.54 0.20
CA LYS A 134 10.29 9.81 0.77
C LYS A 134 10.41 9.93 2.30
N LYS A 135 9.76 10.95 2.89
CA LYS A 135 9.75 11.17 4.35
C LYS A 135 8.37 11.62 4.77
N GLN A 136 7.88 11.13 5.90
CA GLN A 136 6.62 11.58 6.49
C GLN A 136 6.65 13.10 6.70
N GLY A 137 5.60 13.80 6.25
CA GLY A 137 5.51 15.26 6.28
C GLY A 137 6.37 16.00 5.25
N GLY A 138 7.18 15.29 4.45
CA GLY A 138 7.99 15.86 3.37
C GLY A 138 7.16 16.25 2.13
N LYS A 139 7.83 16.86 1.15
CA LYS A 139 7.21 17.13 -0.17
C LYS A 139 6.99 15.82 -0.91
N TRP A 140 5.82 15.67 -1.52
CA TRP A 140 5.53 14.55 -2.41
C TRP A 140 6.37 14.67 -3.71
N PHE A 141 6.72 13.53 -4.29
CA PHE A 141 7.42 13.44 -5.57
C PHE A 141 6.53 12.89 -6.67
N ALA A 142 5.46 12.17 -6.32
CA ALA A 142 4.46 11.69 -7.24
C ALA A 142 3.07 11.72 -6.60
N VAL A 143 2.04 11.87 -7.45
CA VAL A 143 0.63 11.76 -7.07
C VAL A 143 -0.09 10.97 -8.17
N ILE A 144 -0.76 9.88 -7.80
CA ILE A 144 -1.71 9.19 -8.67
C ILE A 144 -3.12 9.66 -8.31
N GLY A 145 -3.93 9.98 -9.31
CA GLY A 145 -5.31 10.41 -9.10
C GLY A 145 -6.18 10.15 -10.30
N SER A 146 -7.49 10.18 -10.12
CA SER A 146 -8.49 10.00 -11.16
C SER A 146 -9.07 11.35 -11.58
N VAL A 147 -9.01 11.67 -12.86
CA VAL A 147 -9.47 12.95 -13.42
C VAL A 147 -10.20 12.74 -14.75
N PRO A 148 -11.17 13.61 -15.11
CA PRO A 148 -11.76 13.59 -16.43
C PRO A 148 -10.71 13.70 -17.54
N ARG A 149 -10.79 12.86 -18.56
CA ARG A 149 -9.81 12.81 -19.67
C ARG A 149 -9.65 14.15 -20.37
N CYS A 150 -10.73 14.89 -20.56
CA CYS A 150 -10.69 16.23 -21.15
C CYS A 150 -9.86 17.27 -20.37
N LYS A 151 -9.52 16.96 -19.10
CA LYS A 151 -8.66 17.83 -18.28
C LYS A 151 -7.17 17.61 -18.52
N VAL A 152 -6.79 16.45 -19.00
CA VAL A 152 -5.37 16.07 -19.25
C VAL A 152 -5.04 16.08 -20.75
N ASP A 153 -5.99 15.66 -21.59
CA ASP A 153 -5.83 15.62 -23.04
C ASP A 153 -6.71 16.71 -23.68
N PRO A 154 -6.13 17.84 -24.12
CA PRO A 154 -6.89 18.93 -24.72
C PRO A 154 -7.64 18.54 -26.01
N ALA A 155 -7.20 17.49 -26.69
CA ALA A 155 -7.86 16.97 -27.90
C ALA A 155 -9.08 16.10 -27.58
N SER A 156 -9.21 15.65 -26.32
CA SER A 156 -10.31 14.80 -25.88
C SER A 156 -11.47 15.62 -25.33
N GLN A 157 -12.69 15.31 -25.75
CA GLN A 157 -13.92 15.85 -25.14
C GLN A 157 -14.54 14.88 -24.12
N SER A 158 -13.88 13.77 -23.83
CA SER A 158 -14.40 12.74 -22.93
C SER A 158 -14.37 13.20 -21.49
N ALA A 159 -15.52 13.13 -20.82
CA ALA A 159 -15.65 13.32 -19.37
C ALA A 159 -15.39 12.03 -18.58
N GLN A 160 -15.05 10.93 -19.25
CA GLN A 160 -14.68 9.68 -18.57
C GLN A 160 -13.41 9.89 -17.76
N ASP A 161 -13.43 9.43 -16.52
CA ASP A 161 -12.27 9.49 -15.63
C ASP A 161 -11.16 8.57 -16.11
N VAL A 162 -9.93 9.08 -16.05
CA VAL A 162 -8.69 8.33 -16.30
C VAL A 162 -7.77 8.53 -15.12
N GLU A 163 -7.08 7.46 -14.74
CA GLU A 163 -6.03 7.57 -13.74
C GLU A 163 -4.76 8.14 -14.38
N VAL A 164 -4.22 9.15 -13.74
CA VAL A 164 -3.00 9.84 -14.15
C VAL A 164 -1.99 9.85 -13.03
N ILE A 165 -0.72 9.88 -13.38
CA ILE A 165 0.35 10.14 -12.44
C ILE A 165 0.97 11.51 -12.71
N ASN A 166 1.01 12.37 -11.68
CA ASN A 166 1.79 13.59 -11.68
C ASN A 166 3.12 13.31 -10.97
N VAL A 167 4.22 13.57 -11.64
CA VAL A 167 5.57 13.40 -11.08
C VAL A 167 6.31 14.73 -11.08
N LYS A 168 7.15 14.92 -10.08
CA LYS A 168 8.10 16.03 -10.06
C LYS A 168 9.36 15.63 -10.79
N VAL A 169 9.73 16.43 -11.77
CA VAL A 169 10.93 16.25 -12.58
C VAL A 169 11.75 17.54 -12.58
N ASP A 170 13.02 17.44 -12.96
CA ASP A 170 13.86 18.61 -13.11
C ASP A 170 13.41 19.45 -14.32
N LYS A 171 13.51 20.77 -14.21
CA LYS A 171 12.97 21.72 -15.19
C LYS A 171 13.56 21.53 -16.60
N ASP A 172 14.80 21.15 -16.69
CA ASP A 172 15.52 20.89 -17.95
C ASP A 172 14.99 19.66 -18.69
N GLN A 173 14.34 18.73 -17.99
CA GLN A 173 13.75 17.52 -18.57
C GLN A 173 12.32 17.70 -19.08
N ILE A 174 11.62 18.74 -18.65
CA ILE A 174 10.19 18.93 -18.93
C ILE A 174 9.92 18.96 -20.45
N SER A 175 10.68 19.75 -21.20
CA SER A 175 10.47 19.88 -22.65
C SER A 175 10.68 18.56 -23.40
N ALA A 176 11.68 17.79 -23.03
CA ALA A 176 11.95 16.48 -23.63
C ALA A 176 10.87 15.44 -23.27
N LEU A 177 10.32 15.49 -22.05
CA LEU A 177 9.25 14.62 -21.62
C LEU A 177 7.93 14.96 -22.34
N LEU A 178 7.58 16.25 -22.43
CA LEU A 178 6.35 16.70 -23.11
C LEU A 178 6.35 16.44 -24.61
N ALA A 179 7.50 16.16 -25.22
CA ALA A 179 7.60 15.73 -26.61
C ALA A 179 7.25 14.24 -26.82
N GLN A 180 7.06 13.47 -25.74
CA GLN A 180 6.72 12.06 -25.81
C GLN A 180 5.18 11.87 -25.80
N ASP A 181 4.72 10.87 -26.54
CA ASP A 181 3.29 10.52 -26.57
C ASP A 181 2.79 10.04 -25.20
N GLY A 182 1.59 10.48 -24.84
CA GLY A 182 0.97 10.11 -23.56
C GLY A 182 1.48 10.92 -22.35
N ILE A 183 2.38 11.87 -22.53
CA ILE A 183 2.84 12.79 -21.48
C ILE A 183 2.21 14.17 -21.71
N TYR A 184 1.57 14.67 -20.66
CA TYR A 184 0.82 15.91 -20.69
C TYR A 184 1.33 16.88 -19.63
N PRO A 185 1.17 18.21 -19.82
CA PRO A 185 1.42 19.19 -18.77
C PRO A 185 0.58 18.89 -17.53
N ALA A 186 1.15 19.08 -16.34
CA ALA A 186 0.40 18.90 -15.11
C ALA A 186 -0.81 19.82 -15.08
N PHE A 187 -2.02 19.29 -14.89
CA PHE A 187 -3.26 20.08 -14.89
C PHE A 187 -3.47 20.89 -13.60
N HIS A 188 -2.73 20.58 -12.53
CA HIS A 188 -2.64 21.36 -11.31
C HIS A 188 -1.36 22.21 -11.30
N THR A 189 -1.25 23.11 -12.25
CA THR A 189 -0.21 24.14 -12.16
C THR A 189 -0.59 25.14 -11.08
N ASN A 190 0.28 25.32 -10.10
CA ASN A 190 0.13 26.42 -9.14
C ASN A 190 0.23 27.73 -9.94
N LYS A 191 -0.76 28.64 -9.81
CA LYS A 191 -0.75 29.95 -10.47
C LYS A 191 0.52 30.76 -10.20
N ASN A 192 1.18 30.48 -9.07
CA ASN A 192 2.43 31.12 -8.64
C ASN A 192 3.69 30.34 -9.03
N ASN A 193 3.56 29.14 -9.55
CA ASN A 193 4.66 28.31 -10.04
C ASN A 193 4.15 27.40 -11.16
N PRO A 194 4.04 27.94 -12.42
CA PRO A 194 3.51 27.20 -13.55
C PRO A 194 4.34 26.00 -13.98
N ASP A 195 5.57 25.89 -13.47
CA ASP A 195 6.51 24.80 -13.74
C ASP A 195 6.47 23.68 -12.68
N CYS A 196 5.46 23.67 -11.81
CA CYS A 196 5.27 22.63 -10.79
C CYS A 196 4.06 21.79 -11.07
#